data_ce5516529ad872107d546ccb93180251
#
_entry.id   ce5516529ad872107d546ccb93180251
#
_cell.length_a   1.000
_cell.length_b   1.000
_cell.length_c   1.000
_cell.angle_alpha   90.00
_cell.angle_beta   90.00
_cell.angle_gamma   90.00
#
_symmetry.space_group_name_H-M   'P 1'
#
loop_
_entity.id
_entity.type
_entity.pdbx_description
1 polymer ?
#
loop_
_entity_poly.entity_id
_entity_poly.type
_entity_poly.pdbx_seq_one_letter_code
_entity_poly.pdbx_strand_id
1 'polypeptide(L)'
;MVGYEPLVPTTLPSRLVSIAAYRWKLWKHDGVKTRERTVLITGGTGSFGSTTAQKLLRSESLHEIRILSRDEAKQDDMRRRISDPRVRFYVGDVRDFRSVNEAMRGVDYVFHAAALKQVPSCEFFPQQAIATNVHGSDNVIRAAAENGVESVVCLSTDKAVYPINAMGMSKALMEKLAQAFARNNPGSETVVSCVRYGNVMYSRGSVIPLFIEQLSQGKPLTVTDPGMTRFLMSLTESVSLVEYAFENAQPGDMFVRKAPASTVADLAQGVARVMGVEPDMRVIGSRHAEKLYETLLSVEEVSKAEDLGDYFRVPLDARSLDYGLYTDEGSPGLDQGQDYNSHNTNRLSVDQVADLLMTLPEIQKLVSSRAK
;
A
#
# COMPACT_ATOMS: atom_id res chain seq x y z
N MET A 1 -58.69 10.10 2.98
CA MET A 1 -57.89 8.97 2.52
C MET A 1 -57.28 9.38 1.18
N VAL A 2 -56.05 9.83 1.19
CA VAL A 2 -55.30 10.14 -0.02
C VAL A 2 -54.07 9.20 0.00
N GLY A 3 -54.02 8.30 -0.99
CA GLY A 3 -52.99 7.27 -1.08
C GLY A 3 -51.63 7.88 -1.41
N TYR A 4 -50.66 7.48 -0.64
CA TYR A 4 -49.24 7.70 -0.93
C TYR A 4 -48.70 6.52 -1.76
N GLU A 5 -48.39 6.75 -3.04
CA GLU A 5 -47.59 5.85 -3.83
C GLU A 5 -46.10 6.10 -3.49
N PRO A 6 -45.27 5.06 -3.24
CA PRO A 6 -43.84 5.23 -3.05
C PRO A 6 -43.17 5.45 -4.39
N LEU A 7 -42.44 6.56 -4.52
CA LEU A 7 -41.52 6.84 -5.64
C LEU A 7 -40.39 5.82 -5.63
N VAL A 8 -40.36 4.98 -6.64
CA VAL A 8 -39.23 4.10 -6.96
C VAL A 8 -37.98 4.95 -7.29
N PRO A 9 -36.82 4.70 -6.69
CA PRO A 9 -35.62 5.46 -7.01
C PRO A 9 -35.19 5.16 -8.46
N THR A 10 -35.11 6.21 -9.25
CA THR A 10 -34.61 6.20 -10.63
C THR A 10 -33.20 5.64 -10.69
N THR A 11 -33.03 4.69 -11.59
CA THR A 11 -31.79 4.05 -12.03
C THR A 11 -30.63 5.03 -12.17
N LEU A 12 -29.47 4.67 -11.58
CA LEU A 12 -28.18 5.33 -11.79
C LEU A 12 -27.89 5.51 -13.27
N PRO A 13 -27.34 6.63 -13.71
CA PRO A 13 -27.09 6.91 -15.11
C PRO A 13 -26.09 5.89 -15.69
N SER A 14 -26.44 5.32 -16.83
CA SER A 14 -25.73 4.27 -17.59
C SER A 14 -24.27 4.61 -17.97
N ARG A 15 -23.79 5.82 -17.71
CA ARG A 15 -22.40 6.24 -17.92
C ARG A 15 -21.40 5.67 -16.90
N LEU A 16 -21.81 5.36 -15.66
CA LEU A 16 -20.91 4.80 -14.63
C LEU A 16 -20.55 3.34 -14.89
N VAL A 17 -21.46 2.55 -15.47
CA VAL A 17 -21.19 1.15 -15.85
C VAL A 17 -20.22 1.05 -17.02
N SER A 18 -20.17 2.04 -17.90
CA SER A 18 -19.25 2.09 -19.06
C SER A 18 -17.79 2.32 -18.67
N ILE A 19 -17.51 3.10 -17.61
CA ILE A 19 -16.13 3.44 -17.20
C ILE A 19 -15.42 2.23 -16.57
N ALA A 20 -16.11 1.44 -15.75
CA ALA A 20 -15.55 0.24 -15.14
C ALA A 20 -15.23 -0.86 -16.17
N ALA A 21 -16.08 -1.04 -17.19
CA ALA A 21 -15.87 -2.01 -18.27
C ALA A 21 -14.70 -1.64 -19.20
N TYR A 22 -14.37 -0.34 -19.32
CA TYR A 22 -13.27 0.13 -20.18
C TYR A 22 -11.89 0.01 -19.50
N ARG A 23 -11.84 0.03 -18.15
CA ARG A 23 -10.58 -0.04 -17.36
C ARG A 23 -9.92 -1.41 -17.35
N TRP A 24 -10.68 -2.50 -17.47
CA TRP A 24 -10.15 -3.88 -17.47
C TRP A 24 -9.11 -4.16 -18.59
N LYS A 25 -9.05 -3.36 -19.66
CA LYS A 25 -8.21 -3.64 -20.84
C LYS A 25 -6.80 -3.03 -20.82
N LEU A 26 -6.39 -2.35 -19.76
CA LEU A 26 -5.16 -1.55 -19.74
C LEU A 26 -3.86 -2.36 -19.80
N TRP A 27 -3.89 -3.63 -19.40
CA TRP A 27 -2.70 -4.47 -19.26
C TRP A 27 -2.74 -5.78 -20.05
N LYS A 28 -3.85 -6.11 -20.73
CA LYS A 28 -3.99 -7.32 -21.56
C LYS A 28 -3.98 -7.00 -23.04
N HIS A 29 -3.18 -7.77 -23.77
CA HIS A 29 -3.13 -7.79 -25.23
C HIS A 29 -4.44 -8.29 -25.84
N ASP A 30 -5.38 -7.43 -26.12
CA ASP A 30 -6.53 -7.73 -26.99
C ASP A 30 -6.47 -6.85 -28.23
N GLY A 31 -5.47 -7.04 -29.10
CA GLY A 31 -5.45 -6.61 -30.51
C GLY A 31 -5.89 -5.19 -30.91
N VAL A 32 -6.36 -4.37 -29.99
CA VAL A 32 -6.71 -2.96 -30.19
C VAL A 32 -5.50 -2.12 -29.81
N LYS A 33 -5.04 -1.22 -30.68
CA LYS A 33 -4.02 -0.22 -30.36
C LYS A 33 -4.50 0.61 -29.17
N THR A 34 -4.11 0.20 -27.94
CA THR A 34 -4.34 0.98 -26.75
C THR A 34 -3.40 2.19 -26.77
N ARG A 35 -3.90 3.36 -26.35
CA ARG A 35 -3.07 4.55 -26.15
C ARG A 35 -1.92 4.20 -25.20
N GLU A 36 -0.69 4.52 -25.61
CA GLU A 36 0.48 4.39 -24.76
C GLU A 36 0.31 5.22 -23.46
N ARG A 37 0.67 4.65 -22.31
CA ARG A 37 0.40 5.22 -20.98
C ARG A 37 1.66 5.72 -20.29
N THR A 38 1.54 6.86 -19.62
CA THR A 38 2.59 7.44 -18.77
C THR A 38 2.23 7.25 -17.30
N VAL A 39 3.15 6.68 -16.53
CA VAL A 39 2.99 6.40 -15.09
C VAL A 39 3.98 7.24 -14.28
N LEU A 40 3.49 8.00 -13.31
CA LEU A 40 4.34 8.68 -12.32
C LEU A 40 4.42 7.84 -11.04
N ILE A 41 5.65 7.59 -10.57
CA ILE A 41 5.91 6.93 -9.29
C ILE A 41 6.61 7.92 -8.36
N THR A 42 5.90 8.41 -7.36
CA THR A 42 6.51 9.23 -6.32
C THR A 42 7.23 8.35 -5.30
N GLY A 43 8.40 8.76 -4.82
CA GLY A 43 9.22 7.89 -3.98
C GLY A 43 9.78 6.68 -4.75
N GLY A 44 9.85 6.77 -6.06
CA GLY A 44 10.15 5.67 -6.98
C GLY A 44 11.53 5.03 -6.80
N THR A 45 12.50 5.71 -6.16
CA THR A 45 13.82 5.15 -5.83
C THR A 45 13.82 4.23 -4.60
N GLY A 46 12.69 4.14 -3.87
CA GLY A 46 12.49 3.17 -2.80
C GLY A 46 12.33 1.74 -3.32
N SER A 47 12.40 0.75 -2.42
CA SER A 47 12.22 -0.67 -2.79
C SER A 47 10.91 -0.90 -3.56
N PHE A 48 9.82 -0.34 -3.05
CA PHE A 48 8.49 -0.48 -3.66
C PHE A 48 8.44 0.15 -5.06
N GLY A 49 8.81 1.43 -5.17
CA GLY A 49 8.78 2.14 -6.45
C GLY A 49 9.69 1.52 -7.51
N SER A 50 10.89 1.06 -7.10
CA SER A 50 11.83 0.38 -8.00
C SER A 50 11.26 -0.96 -8.53
N THR A 51 10.62 -1.75 -7.66
CA THR A 51 9.99 -3.02 -8.09
C THR A 51 8.77 -2.77 -8.97
N THR A 52 7.96 -1.76 -8.64
CA THR A 52 6.83 -1.34 -9.49
C THR A 52 7.33 -0.93 -10.87
N ALA A 53 8.36 -0.09 -10.95
CA ALA A 53 8.94 0.33 -12.23
C ALA A 53 9.41 -0.87 -13.07
N GLN A 54 10.16 -1.80 -12.46
CA GLN A 54 10.64 -3.02 -13.14
C GLN A 54 9.49 -3.92 -13.64
N LYS A 55 8.40 -4.01 -12.88
CA LYS A 55 7.23 -4.79 -13.28
C LYS A 55 6.48 -4.13 -14.43
N LEU A 56 6.26 -2.83 -14.35
CA LEU A 56 5.60 -2.04 -15.39
C LEU A 56 6.37 -2.05 -16.72
N LEU A 57 7.70 -2.08 -16.69
CA LEU A 57 8.54 -2.15 -17.89
C LEU A 57 8.36 -3.42 -18.72
N ARG A 58 7.73 -4.45 -18.16
CA ARG A 58 7.36 -5.68 -18.89
C ARG A 58 6.12 -5.48 -19.77
N SER A 59 5.39 -4.38 -19.60
CA SER A 59 4.22 -4.04 -20.42
C SER A 59 4.64 -3.34 -21.72
N GLU A 60 4.08 -3.78 -22.83
CA GLU A 60 4.29 -3.16 -24.16
C GLU A 60 3.46 -1.88 -24.35
N SER A 61 2.37 -1.71 -23.58
CA SER A 61 1.51 -0.53 -23.63
C SER A 61 2.02 0.65 -22.81
N LEU A 62 3.19 0.52 -22.20
CA LEU A 62 3.80 1.57 -21.40
C LEU A 62 4.65 2.50 -22.26
N HIS A 63 4.32 3.78 -22.28
CA HIS A 63 5.09 4.82 -22.94
C HIS A 63 6.26 5.31 -22.07
N GLU A 64 5.95 5.74 -20.84
CA GLU A 64 6.93 6.38 -19.97
C GLU A 64 6.66 6.05 -18.49
N ILE A 65 7.73 5.83 -17.73
CA ILE A 65 7.71 5.81 -16.26
C ILE A 65 8.48 7.02 -15.76
N ARG A 66 7.82 7.87 -14.99
CA ARG A 66 8.46 8.99 -14.26
C ARG A 66 8.74 8.62 -12.83
N ILE A 67 9.99 8.76 -12.42
CA ILE A 67 10.44 8.53 -11.06
C ILE A 67 10.67 9.88 -10.38
N LEU A 68 9.74 10.27 -9.50
CA LEU A 68 9.88 11.49 -8.69
C LEU A 68 10.46 11.15 -7.33
N SER A 69 11.63 11.68 -7.00
CA SER A 69 12.24 11.54 -5.68
C SER A 69 13.21 12.69 -5.38
N ARG A 70 13.52 12.89 -4.09
CA ARG A 70 14.43 13.93 -3.62
C ARG A 70 15.92 13.56 -3.74
N ASP A 71 16.19 12.26 -3.77
CA ASP A 71 17.53 11.68 -3.62
C ASP A 71 18.13 11.41 -5.01
N GLU A 72 18.97 12.35 -5.47
CA GLU A 72 19.64 12.28 -6.75
C GLU A 72 20.58 11.07 -6.85
N ALA A 73 21.30 10.74 -5.76
CA ALA A 73 22.22 9.61 -5.75
C ALA A 73 21.48 8.27 -5.97
N LYS A 74 20.31 8.09 -5.31
CA LYS A 74 19.48 6.91 -5.56
C LYS A 74 18.84 6.89 -6.95
N GLN A 75 18.57 8.05 -7.53
CA GLN A 75 18.11 8.12 -8.93
C GLN A 75 19.21 7.67 -9.89
N ASP A 76 20.44 8.10 -9.68
CA ASP A 76 21.58 7.71 -10.48
C ASP A 76 21.88 6.20 -10.37
N ASP A 77 21.86 5.66 -9.15
CA ASP A 77 21.96 4.21 -8.93
C ASP A 77 20.84 3.43 -9.63
N MET A 78 19.61 3.93 -9.59
CA MET A 78 18.47 3.31 -10.26
C MET A 78 18.60 3.38 -11.79
N ARG A 79 19.05 4.51 -12.34
CA ARG A 79 19.30 4.71 -13.76
C ARG A 79 20.31 3.70 -14.30
N ARG A 80 21.41 3.48 -13.58
CA ARG A 80 22.44 2.48 -13.95
C ARG A 80 21.90 1.05 -13.93
N ARG A 81 20.99 0.72 -13.01
CA ARG A 81 20.43 -0.63 -12.89
C ARG A 81 19.33 -0.95 -13.91
N ILE A 82 18.47 0.03 -14.24
CA ILE A 82 17.30 -0.20 -15.10
C ILE A 82 17.66 0.00 -16.56
N SER A 83 18.48 0.97 -16.93
CA SER A 83 18.95 1.25 -18.29
C SER A 83 17.89 1.11 -19.41
N ASP A 84 16.64 1.56 -19.14
CA ASP A 84 15.54 1.54 -20.10
C ASP A 84 15.15 2.98 -20.48
N PRO A 85 15.09 3.35 -21.78
CA PRO A 85 14.83 4.72 -22.22
C PRO A 85 13.43 5.23 -21.86
N ARG A 86 12.50 4.35 -21.52
CA ARG A 86 11.16 4.71 -21.03
C ARG A 86 11.16 5.24 -19.59
N VAL A 87 12.25 5.08 -18.85
CA VAL A 87 12.34 5.56 -17.46
C VAL A 87 12.98 6.93 -17.42
N ARG A 88 12.21 7.91 -16.93
CA ARG A 88 12.68 9.28 -16.72
C ARG A 88 12.71 9.64 -15.24
N PHE A 89 13.71 10.40 -14.86
CA PHE A 89 13.95 10.78 -13.47
C PHE A 89 13.71 12.27 -13.27
N TYR A 90 12.88 12.59 -12.26
CA TYR A 90 12.55 13.93 -11.83
C TYR A 90 13.07 14.13 -10.39
N VAL A 91 13.96 15.06 -10.19
CA VAL A 91 14.39 15.48 -8.84
C VAL A 91 13.34 16.44 -8.31
N GLY A 92 12.68 16.08 -7.20
CA GLY A 92 11.62 16.88 -6.62
C GLY A 92 11.11 16.34 -5.30
N ASP A 93 10.40 17.18 -4.57
CA ASP A 93 9.83 16.87 -3.25
C ASP A 93 8.30 16.94 -3.30
N VAL A 94 7.62 15.92 -2.82
CA VAL A 94 6.16 15.90 -2.75
C VAL A 94 5.58 17.00 -1.86
N ARG A 95 6.37 17.55 -0.96
CA ARG A 95 6.00 18.69 -0.11
C ARG A 95 5.90 20.01 -0.88
N ASP A 96 6.53 20.09 -2.06
CA ASP A 96 6.47 21.23 -2.97
C ASP A 96 5.49 20.93 -4.11
N PHE A 97 4.33 21.58 -4.07
CA PHE A 97 3.28 21.43 -5.07
C PHE A 97 3.77 21.69 -6.50
N ARG A 98 4.60 22.73 -6.68
CA ARG A 98 5.11 23.11 -8.00
C ARG A 98 5.95 21.99 -8.61
N SER A 99 6.86 21.41 -7.82
CA SER A 99 7.71 20.29 -8.23
C SER A 99 6.86 19.05 -8.64
N VAL A 100 5.81 18.76 -7.87
CA VAL A 100 4.87 17.67 -8.17
C VAL A 100 4.09 17.96 -9.45
N ASN A 101 3.55 19.17 -9.58
CA ASN A 101 2.71 19.57 -10.71
C ASN A 101 3.48 19.57 -12.04
N GLU A 102 4.75 19.97 -12.03
CA GLU A 102 5.62 19.90 -13.22
C GLU A 102 5.85 18.44 -13.67
N ALA A 103 6.08 17.51 -12.73
CA ALA A 103 6.25 16.09 -13.03
C ALA A 103 4.95 15.40 -13.48
N MET A 104 3.78 16.00 -13.17
CA MET A 104 2.45 15.43 -13.41
C MET A 104 1.93 15.65 -14.84
N ARG A 105 2.46 16.61 -15.59
CA ARG A 105 1.94 16.97 -16.93
C ARG A 105 1.93 15.81 -17.90
N GLY A 106 0.75 15.43 -18.40
CA GLY A 106 0.59 14.34 -19.35
C GLY A 106 0.76 12.93 -18.75
N VAL A 107 0.65 12.82 -17.42
CA VAL A 107 0.63 11.55 -16.71
C VAL A 107 -0.79 10.98 -16.73
N ASP A 108 -0.92 9.68 -17.01
CA ASP A 108 -2.20 8.97 -16.97
C ASP A 108 -2.45 8.31 -15.60
N TYR A 109 -1.41 7.75 -14.97
CA TYR A 109 -1.51 7.02 -13.69
C TYR A 109 -0.47 7.48 -12.68
N VAL A 110 -0.85 7.57 -11.42
CA VAL A 110 0.06 7.93 -10.33
C VAL A 110 0.10 6.83 -9.27
N PHE A 111 1.28 6.28 -9.04
CA PHE A 111 1.54 5.48 -7.86
C PHE A 111 2.24 6.34 -6.81
N HIS A 112 1.50 6.72 -5.77
CA HIS A 112 2.02 7.57 -4.70
C HIS A 112 2.61 6.74 -3.57
N ALA A 113 3.94 6.50 -3.63
CA ALA A 113 4.70 5.74 -2.63
C ALA A 113 5.68 6.59 -1.81
N ALA A 114 5.76 7.90 -2.06
CA ALA A 114 6.61 8.79 -1.27
C ALA A 114 6.05 8.95 0.14
N ALA A 115 6.85 8.57 1.15
CA ALA A 115 6.47 8.68 2.55
C ALA A 115 7.68 8.61 3.49
N LEU A 116 7.52 9.12 4.70
CA LEU A 116 8.31 8.74 5.86
C LEU A 116 7.65 7.51 6.48
N LYS A 117 8.39 6.40 6.60
CA LYS A 117 7.85 5.10 7.04
C LYS A 117 8.47 4.54 8.33
N GLN A 118 9.58 5.11 8.78
CA GLN A 118 10.26 4.64 9.99
C GLN A 118 9.58 5.20 11.23
N VAL A 119 9.02 4.33 12.06
CA VAL A 119 8.28 4.72 13.27
C VAL A 119 9.14 5.60 14.16
N PRO A 120 10.39 5.22 14.55
CA PRO A 120 11.20 6.09 15.41
C PRO A 120 11.42 7.48 14.84
N SER A 121 11.76 7.57 13.55
CA SER A 121 11.99 8.87 12.91
C SER A 121 10.73 9.75 12.89
N CYS A 122 9.55 9.16 12.71
CA CYS A 122 8.29 9.89 12.73
C CYS A 122 7.92 10.34 14.14
N GLU A 123 8.22 9.54 15.18
CA GLU A 123 8.03 9.92 16.58
C GLU A 123 8.91 11.13 16.98
N PHE A 124 10.18 11.12 16.57
CA PHE A 124 11.08 12.24 16.84
C PHE A 124 10.81 13.49 15.99
N PHE A 125 10.29 13.31 14.77
CA PHE A 125 10.04 14.39 13.81
C PHE A 125 8.62 14.32 13.23
N PRO A 126 7.57 14.42 14.06
CA PRO A 126 6.19 14.26 13.60
C PRO A 126 5.79 15.32 12.56
N GLN A 127 6.33 16.54 12.63
CA GLN A 127 6.09 17.60 11.64
C GLN A 127 6.57 17.18 10.25
N GLN A 128 7.69 16.42 10.15
CA GLN A 128 8.18 15.93 8.88
C GLN A 128 7.31 14.79 8.33
N ALA A 129 6.75 13.96 9.23
CA ALA A 129 5.76 12.95 8.86
C ALA A 129 4.48 13.60 8.31
N ILE A 130 3.95 14.62 8.98
CA ILE A 130 2.79 15.39 8.53
C ILE A 130 3.10 16.05 7.17
N ALA A 131 4.21 16.78 7.07
CA ALA A 131 4.57 17.49 5.85
C ALA A 131 4.72 16.53 4.64
N THR A 132 5.27 15.33 4.84
CA THR A 132 5.49 14.38 3.75
C THR A 132 4.26 13.50 3.49
N ASN A 133 3.71 12.86 4.55
CA ASN A 133 2.68 11.85 4.39
C ASN A 133 1.28 12.46 4.24
N VAL A 134 1.04 13.65 4.79
CA VAL A 134 -0.26 14.33 4.74
C VAL A 134 -0.24 15.39 3.64
N HIS A 135 0.53 16.49 3.82
CA HIS A 135 0.55 17.57 2.84
C HIS A 135 1.15 17.14 1.50
N GLY A 136 2.18 16.29 1.51
CA GLY A 136 2.74 15.74 0.27
C GLY A 136 1.74 14.90 -0.50
N SER A 137 0.88 14.15 0.18
CA SER A 137 -0.18 13.37 -0.48
C SER A 137 -1.30 14.27 -1.01
N ASP A 138 -1.68 15.32 -0.27
CA ASP A 138 -2.63 16.32 -0.76
C ASP A 138 -2.11 16.99 -2.04
N ASN A 139 -0.85 17.41 -2.05
CA ASN A 139 -0.21 17.97 -3.23
C ASN A 139 -0.26 17.04 -4.44
N VAL A 140 0.00 15.74 -4.24
CA VAL A 140 -0.04 14.74 -5.32
C VAL A 140 -1.47 14.56 -5.85
N ILE A 141 -2.46 14.45 -4.97
CA ILE A 141 -3.87 14.28 -5.34
C ILE A 141 -4.37 15.50 -6.12
N ARG A 142 -4.08 16.72 -5.63
CA ARG A 142 -4.50 17.96 -6.28
C ARG A 142 -3.82 18.13 -7.64
N ALA A 143 -2.50 17.93 -7.70
CA ALA A 143 -1.77 18.03 -8.96
C ALA A 143 -2.27 17.00 -9.98
N ALA A 144 -2.63 15.80 -9.55
CA ALA A 144 -3.22 14.78 -10.41
C ALA A 144 -4.56 15.23 -11.00
N ALA A 145 -5.44 15.80 -10.16
CA ALA A 145 -6.73 16.31 -10.61
C ALA A 145 -6.58 17.51 -11.57
N GLU A 146 -5.67 18.45 -11.28
CA GLU A 146 -5.39 19.60 -12.14
C GLU A 146 -4.81 19.20 -13.52
N ASN A 147 -4.14 18.06 -13.62
CA ASN A 147 -3.55 17.56 -14.87
C ASN A 147 -4.37 16.47 -15.55
N GLY A 148 -5.58 16.14 -15.08
CA GLY A 148 -6.47 15.17 -15.70
C GLY A 148 -5.95 13.72 -15.62
N VAL A 149 -5.22 13.38 -14.56
CA VAL A 149 -4.76 12.00 -14.30
C VAL A 149 -5.96 11.08 -14.13
N GLU A 150 -5.95 9.93 -14.78
CA GLU A 150 -7.07 8.96 -14.71
C GLU A 150 -7.18 8.29 -13.35
N SER A 151 -6.05 7.89 -12.74
CA SER A 151 -6.07 7.19 -11.46
C SER A 151 -4.84 7.48 -10.60
N VAL A 152 -5.08 7.72 -9.31
CA VAL A 152 -4.07 7.86 -8.26
C VAL A 152 -4.26 6.75 -7.24
N VAL A 153 -3.23 5.94 -7.01
CA VAL A 153 -3.20 4.94 -5.95
C VAL A 153 -2.24 5.39 -4.86
N CYS A 154 -2.78 5.69 -3.67
CA CYS A 154 -2.02 6.10 -2.49
C CYS A 154 -1.62 4.88 -1.65
N LEU A 155 -0.33 4.72 -1.40
CA LEU A 155 0.20 3.60 -0.64
C LEU A 155 0.05 3.84 0.87
N SER A 156 -0.78 3.05 1.54
CA SER A 156 -0.98 3.06 2.98
C SER A 156 -0.36 1.83 3.67
N THR A 157 -0.80 1.48 4.86
CA THR A 157 -0.18 0.48 5.74
C THR A 157 -1.18 -0.03 6.77
N ASP A 158 -0.95 -1.24 7.30
CA ASP A 158 -1.60 -1.79 8.49
C ASP A 158 -1.52 -0.86 9.72
N LYS A 159 -0.48 -0.05 9.80
CA LYS A 159 -0.27 0.89 10.94
C LYS A 159 -1.19 2.11 10.90
N ALA A 160 -1.91 2.33 9.79
CA ALA A 160 -2.96 3.36 9.69
C ALA A 160 -4.27 2.95 10.38
N VAL A 161 -4.48 1.64 10.61
CA VAL A 161 -5.64 1.13 11.34
C VAL A 161 -5.34 1.12 12.83
N TYR A 162 -6.20 1.72 13.64
CA TYR A 162 -5.97 1.93 15.09
C TYR A 162 -4.56 2.46 15.38
N PRO A 163 -4.18 3.63 14.83
CA PRO A 163 -2.81 4.11 14.87
C PRO A 163 -2.38 4.51 16.28
N ILE A 164 -1.22 4.02 16.72
CA ILE A 164 -0.63 4.32 18.04
C ILE A 164 0.68 5.12 17.93
N ASN A 165 1.10 5.46 16.73
CA ASN A 165 2.34 6.22 16.49
C ASN A 165 2.15 7.26 15.38
N ALA A 166 3.02 8.26 15.34
CA ALA A 166 2.95 9.40 14.41
C ALA A 166 2.98 8.96 12.92
N MET A 167 3.71 7.90 12.60
CA MET A 167 3.73 7.36 11.24
C MET A 167 2.36 6.80 10.86
N GLY A 168 1.76 5.96 11.68
CA GLY A 168 0.41 5.41 11.45
C GLY A 168 -0.65 6.50 11.39
N MET A 169 -0.61 7.47 12.33
CA MET A 169 -1.52 8.62 12.36
C MET A 169 -1.44 9.44 11.07
N SER A 170 -0.22 9.75 10.60
CA SER A 170 -0.03 10.50 9.35
C SER A 170 -0.53 9.73 8.11
N LYS A 171 -0.41 8.40 8.11
CA LYS A 171 -0.96 7.57 7.03
C LYS A 171 -2.49 7.46 7.10
N ALA A 172 -3.06 7.36 8.29
CA ALA A 172 -4.53 7.41 8.46
C ALA A 172 -5.10 8.75 7.96
N LEU A 173 -4.44 9.87 8.24
CA LEU A 173 -4.83 11.18 7.70
C LEU A 173 -4.71 11.23 6.16
N MET A 174 -3.67 10.65 5.58
CA MET A 174 -3.54 10.53 4.12
C MET A 174 -4.73 9.78 3.51
N GLU A 175 -5.17 8.67 4.11
CA GLU A 175 -6.34 7.93 3.65
C GLU A 175 -7.61 8.78 3.70
N LYS A 176 -7.78 9.56 4.80
CA LYS A 176 -8.91 10.48 4.94
C LYS A 176 -8.88 11.61 3.89
N LEU A 177 -7.69 12.11 3.51
CA LEU A 177 -7.55 13.08 2.42
C LEU A 177 -7.98 12.50 1.07
N ALA A 178 -7.57 11.27 0.75
CA ALA A 178 -7.98 10.59 -0.47
C ALA A 178 -9.51 10.38 -0.53
N GLN A 179 -10.11 9.94 0.59
CA GLN A 179 -11.55 9.78 0.71
C GLN A 179 -12.29 11.13 0.65
N ALA A 180 -11.76 12.18 1.31
CA ALA A 180 -12.33 13.51 1.28
C ALA A 180 -12.30 14.11 -0.13
N PHE A 181 -11.19 13.93 -0.87
CA PHE A 181 -11.13 14.36 -2.26
C PHE A 181 -12.23 13.72 -3.10
N ALA A 182 -12.41 12.40 -3.02
CA ALA A 182 -13.44 11.69 -3.76
C ALA A 182 -14.85 12.14 -3.39
N ARG A 183 -15.11 12.38 -2.10
CA ARG A 183 -16.42 12.85 -1.60
C ARG A 183 -16.74 14.28 -2.05
N ASN A 184 -15.74 15.18 -1.97
CA ASN A 184 -15.94 16.59 -2.26
C ASN A 184 -15.88 16.92 -3.76
N ASN A 185 -15.43 15.98 -4.60
CA ASN A 185 -15.33 16.14 -6.05
C ASN A 185 -16.01 15.00 -6.81
N PRO A 186 -17.35 14.81 -6.66
CA PRO A 186 -18.06 13.66 -7.24
C PRO A 186 -18.04 13.66 -8.78
N GLY A 187 -17.74 14.80 -9.41
CA GLY A 187 -17.61 14.94 -10.86
C GLY A 187 -16.15 14.85 -11.37
N SER A 188 -15.18 14.56 -10.51
CA SER A 188 -13.79 14.43 -10.92
C SER A 188 -13.58 13.22 -11.82
N GLU A 189 -12.87 13.42 -12.95
CA GLU A 189 -12.43 12.31 -13.81
C GLU A 189 -11.28 11.53 -13.18
N THR A 190 -10.57 12.13 -12.21
CA THR A 190 -9.47 11.48 -11.47
C THR A 190 -10.02 10.59 -10.37
N VAL A 191 -9.77 9.30 -10.47
CA VAL A 191 -10.07 8.33 -9.42
C VAL A 191 -8.93 8.26 -8.43
N VAL A 192 -9.18 8.63 -7.18
CA VAL A 192 -8.22 8.51 -6.08
C VAL A 192 -8.63 7.34 -5.20
N SER A 193 -7.71 6.42 -4.97
CA SER A 193 -7.90 5.25 -4.10
C SER A 193 -6.69 5.02 -3.22
N CYS A 194 -6.85 4.18 -2.21
CA CYS A 194 -5.77 3.77 -1.32
C CYS A 194 -5.60 2.25 -1.33
N VAL A 195 -4.39 1.80 -1.00
CA VAL A 195 -4.09 0.39 -0.78
C VAL A 195 -3.42 0.21 0.58
N ARG A 196 -3.85 -0.78 1.35
CA ARG A 196 -3.22 -1.21 2.60
C ARG A 196 -2.62 -2.59 2.45
N TYR A 197 -1.45 -2.76 3.04
CA TYR A 197 -0.77 -4.05 3.13
C TYR A 197 -0.02 -4.14 4.46
N GLY A 198 0.28 -5.36 4.85
CA GLY A 198 1.06 -5.65 6.05
C GLY A 198 2.57 -5.51 5.85
N ASN A 199 3.33 -6.27 6.63
CA ASN A 199 4.78 -6.22 6.54
C ASN A 199 5.29 -6.82 5.22
N VAL A 200 6.04 -6.03 4.47
CA VAL A 200 6.73 -6.54 3.27
C VAL A 200 8.03 -7.21 3.67
N MET A 201 8.12 -8.50 3.38
CA MET A 201 9.28 -9.33 3.67
C MET A 201 10.54 -8.79 2.98
N TYR A 202 11.68 -8.90 3.66
CA TYR A 202 12.99 -8.48 3.17
C TYR A 202 13.09 -6.99 2.76
N SER A 203 12.17 -6.14 3.23
CA SER A 203 12.26 -4.70 2.98
C SER A 203 13.39 -4.08 3.79
N ARG A 204 13.98 -2.98 3.27
CA ARG A 204 15.08 -2.27 3.96
C ARG A 204 14.69 -1.85 5.38
N GLY A 205 15.52 -2.23 6.36
CA GLY A 205 15.29 -1.96 7.78
C GLY A 205 14.20 -2.81 8.43
N SER A 206 13.81 -3.93 7.80
CA SER A 206 12.87 -4.90 8.38
C SER A 206 13.60 -6.01 9.16
N VAL A 207 12.82 -6.81 9.88
CA VAL A 207 13.32 -7.83 10.82
C VAL A 207 14.06 -8.98 10.12
N ILE A 208 13.67 -9.39 8.91
CA ILE A 208 14.32 -10.50 8.20
C ILE A 208 15.78 -10.22 7.89
N PRO A 209 16.17 -9.09 7.25
CA PRO A 209 17.57 -8.73 7.09
C PRO A 209 18.36 -8.66 8.41
N LEU A 210 17.73 -8.15 9.48
CA LEU A 210 18.35 -8.10 10.82
C LEU A 210 18.66 -9.50 11.35
N PHE A 211 17.71 -10.43 11.26
CA PHE A 211 17.91 -11.82 11.69
C PHE A 211 19.02 -12.51 10.90
N ILE A 212 19.03 -12.33 9.58
CA ILE A 212 20.10 -12.87 8.71
C ILE A 212 21.46 -12.31 9.11
N GLU A 213 21.55 -11.00 9.37
CA GLU A 213 22.80 -10.36 9.81
C GLU A 213 23.26 -10.93 11.16
N GLN A 214 22.36 -11.05 12.13
CA GLN A 214 22.67 -11.62 13.45
C GLN A 214 23.18 -13.06 13.34
N LEU A 215 22.49 -13.92 12.60
CA LEU A 215 22.92 -15.30 12.37
C LEU A 215 24.26 -15.38 11.64
N SER A 216 24.50 -14.52 10.67
CA SER A 216 25.78 -14.48 9.92
C SER A 216 26.96 -14.06 10.80
N GLN A 217 26.69 -13.32 11.88
CA GLN A 217 27.68 -12.90 12.89
C GLN A 217 27.77 -13.84 14.09
N GLY A 218 27.04 -14.97 14.09
CA GLY A 218 26.96 -15.90 15.23
C GLY A 218 26.32 -15.29 16.48
N LYS A 219 25.47 -14.27 16.30
CA LYS A 219 24.78 -13.58 17.40
C LYS A 219 23.39 -14.18 17.62
N PRO A 220 22.85 -14.12 18.86
CA PRO A 220 21.46 -14.47 19.14
C PRO A 220 20.48 -13.60 18.33
N LEU A 221 19.37 -14.20 17.92
CA LEU A 221 18.24 -13.48 17.32
C LEU A 221 17.52 -12.63 18.40
N THR A 222 17.48 -11.33 18.21
CA THR A 222 16.79 -10.45 19.16
C THR A 222 15.32 -10.33 18.80
N VAL A 223 14.45 -10.86 19.66
CA VAL A 223 13.00 -10.88 19.51
C VAL A 223 12.37 -9.97 20.56
N THR A 224 11.46 -9.09 20.14
CA THR A 224 10.80 -8.14 21.07
C THR A 224 9.81 -8.87 21.98
N ASP A 225 8.86 -9.58 21.38
CA ASP A 225 7.92 -10.49 22.04
C ASP A 225 7.68 -11.69 21.10
N PRO A 226 7.94 -12.91 21.56
CA PRO A 226 7.76 -14.12 20.74
C PRO A 226 6.34 -14.29 20.19
N GLY A 227 5.33 -13.87 20.95
CA GLY A 227 3.90 -14.01 20.62
C GLY A 227 3.36 -12.93 19.68
N MET A 228 4.11 -11.86 19.44
CA MET A 228 3.70 -10.84 18.46
C MET A 228 3.49 -11.46 17.10
N THR A 229 2.45 -11.03 16.37
CA THR A 229 2.22 -11.48 15.02
C THR A 229 2.39 -10.38 14.00
N ARG A 230 2.84 -10.76 12.82
CA ARG A 230 3.00 -9.86 11.67
C ARG A 230 2.48 -10.55 10.40
N PHE A 231 1.79 -9.78 9.57
CA PHE A 231 1.48 -10.23 8.22
C PHE A 231 2.77 -10.41 7.42
N LEU A 232 2.79 -11.41 6.55
CA LEU A 232 3.90 -11.70 5.67
C LEU A 232 3.46 -11.57 4.22
N MET A 233 4.06 -10.64 3.50
CA MET A 233 3.76 -10.38 2.10
C MET A 233 5.05 -10.15 1.33
N SER A 234 5.14 -10.67 0.11
CA SER A 234 6.25 -10.35 -0.80
C SER A 234 6.08 -8.97 -1.42
N LEU A 235 7.18 -8.38 -1.87
CA LEU A 235 7.15 -7.10 -2.58
C LEU A 235 6.37 -7.21 -3.91
N THR A 236 6.47 -8.35 -4.59
CA THR A 236 5.74 -8.62 -5.83
C THR A 236 4.22 -8.63 -5.62
N GLU A 237 3.75 -9.27 -4.55
CA GLU A 237 2.33 -9.27 -4.19
C GLU A 237 1.82 -7.87 -3.86
N SER A 238 2.65 -7.08 -3.17
CA SER A 238 2.30 -5.69 -2.85
C SER A 238 2.15 -4.82 -4.11
N VAL A 239 2.98 -5.05 -5.13
CA VAL A 239 2.85 -4.36 -6.43
C VAL A 239 1.60 -4.83 -7.18
N SER A 240 1.26 -6.13 -7.10
CA SER A 240 0.02 -6.65 -7.71
C SER A 240 -1.25 -6.01 -7.11
N LEU A 241 -1.23 -5.67 -5.82
CA LEU A 241 -2.31 -4.93 -5.17
C LEU A 241 -2.49 -3.53 -5.79
N VAL A 242 -1.39 -2.84 -6.10
CA VAL A 242 -1.44 -1.51 -6.75
C VAL A 242 -2.00 -1.61 -8.16
N GLU A 243 -1.56 -2.60 -8.95
CA GLU A 243 -2.10 -2.85 -10.30
C GLU A 243 -3.60 -3.16 -10.23
N TYR A 244 -4.00 -4.01 -9.29
CA TYR A 244 -5.42 -4.32 -9.06
C TYR A 244 -6.25 -3.07 -8.74
N ALA A 245 -5.71 -2.16 -7.92
CA ALA A 245 -6.38 -0.91 -7.59
C ALA A 245 -6.47 0.03 -8.82
N PHE A 246 -5.43 0.14 -9.65
CA PHE A 246 -5.52 0.92 -10.89
C PHE A 246 -6.63 0.43 -11.82
N GLU A 247 -6.84 -0.89 -11.88
CA GLU A 247 -7.85 -1.49 -12.78
C GLU A 247 -9.27 -1.42 -12.23
N ASN A 248 -9.44 -1.51 -10.89
CA ASN A 248 -10.74 -1.81 -10.29
C ASN A 248 -11.29 -0.72 -9.37
N ALA A 249 -10.48 0.30 -9.00
CA ALA A 249 -10.90 1.28 -8.02
C ALA A 249 -12.02 2.19 -8.51
N GLN A 250 -12.98 2.42 -7.63
CA GLN A 250 -13.91 3.53 -7.66
C GLN A 250 -13.37 4.69 -6.79
N PRO A 251 -13.88 5.93 -6.96
CA PRO A 251 -13.43 7.06 -6.17
C PRO A 251 -13.53 6.81 -4.67
N GLY A 252 -12.41 6.96 -3.96
CA GLY A 252 -12.31 6.80 -2.51
C GLY A 252 -12.21 5.38 -1.98
N ASP A 253 -12.14 4.36 -2.86
CA ASP A 253 -11.98 2.97 -2.45
C ASP A 253 -10.67 2.73 -1.68
N MET A 254 -10.74 1.79 -0.75
CA MET A 254 -9.59 1.20 -0.09
C MET A 254 -9.51 -0.28 -0.45
N PHE A 255 -8.37 -0.71 -1.02
CA PHE A 255 -8.10 -2.13 -1.21
C PHE A 255 -7.11 -2.65 -0.19
N VAL A 256 -7.39 -3.84 0.30
CA VAL A 256 -6.54 -4.56 1.25
C VAL A 256 -6.23 -5.94 0.68
N ARG A 257 -4.94 -6.30 0.60
CA ARG A 257 -4.57 -7.66 0.23
C ARG A 257 -4.66 -8.57 1.45
N LYS A 258 -5.34 -9.70 1.32
CA LYS A 258 -5.29 -10.77 2.31
C LYS A 258 -3.89 -11.37 2.33
N ALA A 259 -3.33 -11.53 3.51
CA ALA A 259 -2.00 -12.07 3.68
C ALA A 259 -1.95 -13.04 4.85
N PRO A 260 -1.16 -14.12 4.79
CA PRO A 260 -0.87 -14.94 5.95
C PRO A 260 -0.04 -14.17 6.97
N ALA A 261 0.01 -14.69 8.18
CA ALA A 261 0.81 -14.13 9.26
C ALA A 261 1.63 -15.22 9.97
N SER A 262 2.66 -14.81 10.67
CA SER A 262 3.36 -15.68 11.63
C SER A 262 3.61 -14.94 12.95
N THR A 263 3.96 -15.70 13.99
CA THR A 263 4.59 -15.09 15.16
C THR A 263 5.99 -14.60 14.80
N VAL A 264 6.50 -13.63 15.56
CA VAL A 264 7.90 -13.21 15.41
C VAL A 264 8.87 -14.35 15.77
N ALA A 265 8.47 -15.23 16.70
CA ALA A 265 9.24 -16.43 17.03
C ALA A 265 9.31 -17.42 15.86
N ASP A 266 8.15 -17.74 15.22
CA ASP A 266 8.13 -18.64 14.05
C ASP A 266 8.90 -18.04 12.87
N LEU A 267 8.82 -16.72 12.69
CA LEU A 267 9.60 -16.02 11.67
C LEU A 267 11.12 -16.14 11.94
N ALA A 268 11.55 -15.96 13.18
CA ALA A 268 12.95 -16.09 13.59
C ALA A 268 13.46 -17.52 13.34
N GLN A 269 12.67 -18.53 13.72
CA GLN A 269 13.00 -19.94 13.49
C GLN A 269 13.01 -20.28 11.98
N GLY A 270 12.05 -19.77 11.21
CA GLY A 270 12.01 -19.94 9.76
C GLY A 270 13.24 -19.38 9.05
N VAL A 271 13.69 -18.18 9.47
CA VAL A 271 14.93 -17.58 8.95
C VAL A 271 16.15 -18.44 9.33
N ALA A 272 16.24 -18.90 10.58
CA ALA A 272 17.34 -19.74 11.03
C ALA A 272 17.38 -21.09 10.26
N ARG A 273 16.24 -21.70 10.01
CA ARG A 273 16.11 -22.92 9.20
C ARG A 273 16.62 -22.71 7.77
N VAL A 274 16.22 -21.62 7.10
CA VAL A 274 16.69 -21.28 5.76
C VAL A 274 18.21 -21.06 5.74
N MET A 275 18.76 -20.54 6.84
CA MET A 275 20.18 -20.31 7.01
C MET A 275 20.97 -21.57 7.42
N GLY A 276 20.27 -22.69 7.75
CA GLY A 276 20.88 -23.93 8.21
C GLY A 276 21.55 -23.82 9.59
N VAL A 277 21.02 -22.98 10.47
CA VAL A 277 21.56 -22.68 11.80
C VAL A 277 20.49 -22.89 12.87
N GLU A 278 20.86 -23.53 13.99
CA GLU A 278 19.99 -23.60 15.17
C GLU A 278 19.88 -22.20 15.82
N PRO A 279 18.65 -21.68 16.04
CA PRO A 279 18.49 -20.33 16.54
C PRO A 279 18.70 -20.26 18.06
N ASP A 280 19.61 -19.42 18.51
CA ASP A 280 19.59 -18.87 19.87
C ASP A 280 18.75 -17.59 19.85
N MET A 281 17.70 -17.52 20.67
CA MET A 281 16.75 -16.39 20.71
C MET A 281 16.81 -15.65 22.04
N ARG A 282 17.03 -14.35 21.97
CA ARG A 282 17.02 -13.47 23.14
C ARG A 282 15.81 -12.54 23.09
N VAL A 283 14.92 -12.64 24.06
CA VAL A 283 13.79 -11.71 24.23
C VAL A 283 14.29 -10.39 24.82
N ILE A 284 14.02 -9.28 24.10
CA ILE A 284 14.47 -7.93 24.48
C ILE A 284 13.33 -7.02 24.99
N GLY A 285 12.07 -7.48 24.96
CA GLY A 285 10.89 -6.70 25.32
C GLY A 285 10.36 -5.85 24.17
N SER A 286 9.08 -5.43 24.29
CA SER A 286 8.38 -4.61 23.29
C SER A 286 9.01 -3.22 23.20
N ARG A 287 9.08 -2.68 21.99
CA ARG A 287 9.56 -1.32 21.75
C ARG A 287 8.42 -0.31 21.96
N HIS A 288 8.80 0.96 22.20
CA HIS A 288 7.82 2.04 22.24
C HIS A 288 6.97 2.08 20.97
N ALA A 289 5.65 2.21 21.13
CA ALA A 289 4.69 2.31 20.02
C ALA A 289 4.69 1.10 19.06
N GLU A 290 5.02 -0.10 19.56
CA GLU A 290 4.94 -1.36 18.83
C GLU A 290 3.69 -2.14 19.27
N LYS A 291 2.87 -2.59 18.30
CA LYS A 291 1.66 -3.37 18.54
C LYS A 291 1.96 -4.84 18.72
N LEU A 292 1.16 -5.55 19.54
CA LEU A 292 1.22 -7.01 19.65
C LEU A 292 0.82 -7.70 18.34
N TYR A 293 -0.15 -7.14 17.62
CA TYR A 293 -0.58 -7.58 16.31
C TYR A 293 -0.92 -6.38 15.42
N GLU A 294 -0.91 -6.58 14.12
CA GLU A 294 -1.25 -5.55 13.14
C GLU A 294 -2.65 -5.80 12.57
N THR A 295 -3.39 -4.72 12.35
CA THR A 295 -4.76 -4.75 11.82
C THR A 295 -4.78 -4.14 10.42
N LEU A 296 -5.45 -4.80 9.47
CA LEU A 296 -5.63 -4.31 8.10
C LEU A 296 -7.01 -3.71 7.85
N LEU A 297 -8.04 -4.22 8.53
CA LEU A 297 -9.39 -3.65 8.51
C LEU A 297 -9.92 -3.53 9.93
N SER A 298 -10.47 -2.37 10.27
CA SER A 298 -11.21 -2.18 11.53
C SER A 298 -12.54 -2.95 11.50
N VAL A 299 -13.16 -3.14 12.67
CA VAL A 299 -14.50 -3.76 12.78
C VAL A 299 -15.51 -3.06 11.87
N GLU A 300 -15.51 -1.73 11.85
CA GLU A 300 -16.39 -0.93 11.00
C GLU A 300 -16.11 -1.13 9.51
N GLU A 301 -14.83 -1.25 9.12
CA GLU A 301 -14.44 -1.49 7.73
C GLU A 301 -14.81 -2.91 7.28
N VAL A 302 -14.63 -3.92 8.14
CA VAL A 302 -15.03 -5.31 7.83
C VAL A 302 -16.53 -5.40 7.56
N SER A 303 -17.37 -4.67 8.32
CA SER A 303 -18.82 -4.69 8.12
C SER A 303 -19.28 -4.16 6.75
N LYS A 304 -18.43 -3.37 6.08
CA LYS A 304 -18.70 -2.74 4.77
C LYS A 304 -17.84 -3.33 3.65
N ALA A 305 -16.86 -4.17 4.00
CA ALA A 305 -15.91 -4.69 3.05
C ALA A 305 -16.54 -5.74 2.14
N GLU A 306 -16.26 -5.63 0.85
CA GLU A 306 -16.55 -6.66 -0.15
C GLU A 306 -15.38 -7.65 -0.20
N ASP A 307 -15.68 -8.94 -0.09
CA ASP A 307 -14.70 -10.01 -0.24
C ASP A 307 -14.53 -10.35 -1.73
N LEU A 308 -13.36 -10.03 -2.28
CA LEU A 308 -13.01 -10.26 -3.69
C LEU A 308 -11.96 -11.40 -3.85
N GLY A 309 -12.00 -12.39 -2.98
CA GLY A 309 -11.05 -13.51 -2.99
C GLY A 309 -9.73 -13.12 -2.33
N ASP A 310 -8.71 -12.78 -3.10
CA ASP A 310 -7.40 -12.37 -2.58
C ASP A 310 -7.38 -10.97 -1.96
N TYR A 311 -8.44 -10.18 -2.18
CA TYR A 311 -8.54 -8.79 -1.75
C TYR A 311 -9.82 -8.52 -0.98
N PHE A 312 -9.77 -7.53 -0.10
CA PHE A 312 -10.97 -6.82 0.36
C PHE A 312 -11.03 -5.46 -0.31
N ARG A 313 -12.24 -5.04 -0.68
CA ARG A 313 -12.56 -3.68 -1.08
C ARG A 313 -13.41 -3.03 0.01
N VAL A 314 -12.97 -1.90 0.53
CA VAL A 314 -13.78 -1.06 1.40
C VAL A 314 -14.24 0.14 0.57
N PRO A 315 -15.53 0.24 0.23
CA PRO A 315 -16.05 1.33 -0.57
C PRO A 315 -16.04 2.64 0.22
N LEU A 316 -16.02 3.77 -0.50
CA LEU A 316 -16.18 5.09 0.11
C LEU A 316 -17.53 5.17 0.84
N ASP A 317 -17.52 5.65 2.08
CA ASP A 317 -18.73 6.10 2.74
C ASP A 317 -19.20 7.42 2.10
N ALA A 318 -20.19 7.32 1.25
CA ALA A 318 -20.67 8.43 0.43
C ALA A 318 -21.70 9.33 1.15
N ARG A 319 -21.92 9.13 2.46
CA ARG A 319 -22.83 9.99 3.23
C ARG A 319 -22.42 11.45 3.13
N SER A 320 -23.39 12.32 2.87
CA SER A 320 -23.17 13.76 2.78
C SER A 320 -22.85 14.37 4.16
N LEU A 321 -22.31 15.59 4.17
CA LEU A 321 -22.07 16.37 5.39
C LEU A 321 -23.41 16.97 5.90
N ASP A 322 -24.46 16.16 5.96
CA ASP A 322 -25.73 16.54 6.57
C ASP A 322 -25.69 16.14 8.05
N TYR A 323 -25.62 17.15 8.92
CA TYR A 323 -25.56 16.92 10.36
C TYR A 323 -26.82 16.22 10.90
N GLY A 324 -27.96 16.30 10.21
CA GLY A 324 -29.17 15.56 10.55
C GLY A 324 -28.93 14.04 10.53
N LEU A 325 -28.21 13.53 9.53
CA LEU A 325 -27.85 12.11 9.42
C LEU A 325 -26.88 11.62 10.52
N TYR A 326 -26.10 12.53 11.11
CA TYR A 326 -25.21 12.17 12.22
C TYR A 326 -25.90 12.06 13.56
N THR A 327 -27.06 12.73 13.73
CA THR A 327 -27.82 12.74 14.99
C THR A 327 -28.99 11.75 15.00
N ASP A 328 -29.57 11.46 13.85
CA ASP A 328 -30.87 10.78 13.75
C ASP A 328 -30.80 9.38 13.14
N GLU A 329 -29.70 9.03 12.44
CA GLU A 329 -29.53 7.74 11.77
C GLU A 329 -28.23 7.02 12.17
N GLY A 330 -28.33 6.10 13.13
CA GLY A 330 -27.27 5.12 13.43
C GLY A 330 -27.36 3.91 12.50
N SER A 331 -26.24 3.26 12.23
CA SER A 331 -26.24 1.94 11.56
C SER A 331 -26.40 0.86 12.62
N PRO A 332 -27.55 0.19 12.72
CA PRO A 332 -27.73 -0.93 13.66
C PRO A 332 -26.84 -2.10 13.23
N GLY A 333 -26.07 -2.67 14.17
CA GLY A 333 -25.33 -3.93 13.97
C GLY A 333 -23.82 -3.83 13.81
N LEU A 334 -23.19 -2.67 14.03
CA LEU A 334 -21.73 -2.49 13.95
C LEU A 334 -20.92 -3.22 15.06
N ASP A 335 -21.58 -3.67 16.12
CA ASP A 335 -20.91 -4.11 17.36
C ASP A 335 -20.58 -5.62 17.45
N GLN A 336 -20.82 -6.44 16.42
CA GLN A 336 -20.67 -7.90 16.51
C GLN A 336 -19.58 -8.52 15.63
N GLY A 337 -18.78 -7.70 14.94
CA GLY A 337 -17.72 -8.17 14.06
C GLY A 337 -16.35 -8.23 14.74
N GLN A 338 -15.43 -9.00 14.14
CA GLN A 338 -13.99 -8.93 14.46
C GLN A 338 -13.29 -8.12 13.38
N ASP A 339 -12.26 -7.37 13.77
CA ASP A 339 -11.34 -6.76 12.82
C ASP A 339 -10.54 -7.82 12.05
N TYR A 340 -10.01 -7.48 10.89
CA TYR A 340 -9.09 -8.35 10.14
C TYR A 340 -7.65 -8.02 10.54
N ASN A 341 -7.02 -8.92 11.28
CA ASN A 341 -5.72 -8.69 11.89
C ASN A 341 -4.78 -9.89 11.75
N SER A 342 -3.51 -9.73 12.12
CA SER A 342 -2.48 -10.76 12.02
C SER A 342 -2.62 -11.90 13.03
N HIS A 343 -3.51 -11.80 14.03
CA HIS A 343 -3.85 -12.90 14.92
C HIS A 343 -4.93 -13.83 14.36
N ASN A 344 -5.88 -13.31 13.59
CA ASN A 344 -7.04 -14.06 13.10
C ASN A 344 -7.00 -14.42 11.60
N THR A 345 -5.90 -14.12 10.91
CA THR A 345 -5.65 -14.60 9.55
C THR A 345 -5.00 -15.99 9.53
N ASN A 346 -4.79 -16.57 8.34
CA ASN A 346 -4.06 -17.81 8.18
C ASN A 346 -2.65 -17.71 8.80
N ARG A 347 -2.37 -18.58 9.79
CA ARG A 347 -1.11 -18.59 10.56
C ARG A 347 -0.16 -19.63 9.96
N LEU A 348 1.02 -19.19 9.58
CA LEU A 348 2.06 -20.05 9.03
C LEU A 348 2.88 -20.70 10.15
N SER A 349 3.15 -22.01 10.00
CA SER A 349 4.14 -22.72 10.80
C SER A 349 5.56 -22.32 10.40
N VAL A 350 6.54 -22.73 11.21
CA VAL A 350 7.98 -22.50 10.94
C VAL A 350 8.38 -23.03 9.56
N ASP A 351 7.88 -24.22 9.16
CA ASP A 351 8.16 -24.82 7.85
C ASP A 351 7.58 -23.98 6.72
N GLN A 352 6.31 -23.60 6.84
CA GLN A 352 5.64 -22.75 5.86
C GLN A 352 6.28 -21.36 5.75
N VAL A 353 6.80 -20.80 6.85
CA VAL A 353 7.57 -19.57 6.83
C VAL A 353 8.88 -19.76 6.07
N ALA A 354 9.60 -20.85 6.31
CA ALA A 354 10.84 -21.16 5.59
C ALA A 354 10.58 -21.33 4.07
N ASP A 355 9.53 -22.07 3.70
CA ASP A 355 9.12 -22.23 2.31
C ASP A 355 8.77 -20.89 1.65
N LEU A 356 8.00 -20.05 2.35
CA LEU A 356 7.64 -18.72 1.87
C LEU A 356 8.90 -17.83 1.70
N LEU A 357 9.84 -17.86 2.64
CA LEU A 357 11.10 -17.14 2.52
C LEU A 357 11.93 -17.59 1.32
N MET A 358 11.94 -18.90 1.01
CA MET A 358 12.63 -19.44 -0.17
C MET A 358 12.02 -19.00 -1.51
N THR A 359 10.83 -18.41 -1.52
CA THR A 359 10.27 -17.78 -2.74
C THR A 359 10.92 -16.44 -3.06
N LEU A 360 11.62 -15.81 -2.10
CA LEU A 360 12.23 -14.49 -2.27
C LEU A 360 13.57 -14.59 -3.03
N PRO A 361 13.75 -13.84 -4.13
CA PRO A 361 15.00 -13.87 -4.92
C PRO A 361 16.26 -13.53 -4.10
N GLU A 362 16.11 -12.65 -3.11
CA GLU A 362 17.20 -12.24 -2.23
C GLU A 362 17.66 -13.41 -1.34
N ILE A 363 16.73 -14.18 -0.82
CA ILE A 363 16.99 -15.37 -0.01
C ILE A 363 17.64 -16.48 -0.86
N GLN A 364 17.11 -16.73 -2.05
CA GLN A 364 17.65 -17.71 -2.99
C GLN A 364 19.12 -17.40 -3.33
N LYS A 365 19.44 -16.14 -3.60
CA LYS A 365 20.82 -15.70 -3.85
C LYS A 365 21.72 -15.92 -2.63
N LEU A 366 21.21 -15.60 -1.44
CA LEU A 366 21.95 -15.77 -0.19
C LEU A 366 22.29 -17.24 0.04
N VAL A 367 21.33 -18.14 -0.06
CA VAL A 367 21.52 -19.59 0.12
C VAL A 367 22.48 -20.14 -0.93
N SER A 368 22.30 -19.76 -2.21
CA SER A 368 23.19 -20.19 -3.30
C SER A 368 24.64 -19.72 -3.13
N SER A 369 24.86 -18.56 -2.52
CA SER A 369 26.21 -18.04 -2.26
C SER A 369 26.93 -18.73 -1.09
N ARG A 370 26.19 -19.36 -0.18
CA ARG A 370 26.75 -20.14 0.95
C ARG A 370 27.03 -21.59 0.60
N ALA A 371 26.37 -22.12 -0.43
CA ALA A 371 26.58 -23.49 -0.90
C ALA A 371 27.85 -23.64 -1.78
N LYS A 372 28.49 -22.52 -2.12
CA LYS A 372 29.79 -22.45 -2.81
C LYS A 372 30.93 -22.23 -1.82
#